data_f0afd787483f048923c21e1d59601cfe
#
_entry.id   f0afd787483f048923c21e1d59601cfe
#
_cell.length_a   1.000
_cell.length_b   1.000
_cell.length_c   1.000
_cell.angle_alpha   90.00
_cell.angle_beta   90.00
_cell.angle_gamma   90.00
#
_symmetry.space_group_name_H-M   'P 1'
#
loop_
_entity.id
_entity.type
_entity.pdbx_description
1 polymer ?
#
loop_
_entity_poly.entity_id
_entity_poly.type
_entity_poly.pdbx_seq_one_letter_code
_entity_poly.pdbx_strand_id
1 'polypeptide(L)'
;MSGASTQVHAVILAAGSGSRFGGGKLMAAWRGGALIDGALDAAFAAPVAAVHVVVGADPAVAAHAAARGARIVEARDHASGLSASLKAGIAALPPDATGALVLLGDMPRTPHAVLGPLVAAIEAGAAAAVPVFEGRLGNPAALSAALFPKIAALQGDRGARVLLEGLGEALVLVPAPDAGVLFDVDRREDLDL
;
A
#
# COMPACT_ATOMS: atom_id res chain seq x y z
N MET A 1 -13.59 -13.43 -25.79
CA MET A 1 -12.62 -12.38 -25.55
C MET A 1 -11.86 -12.78 -24.29
N SER A 2 -10.62 -13.27 -24.44
CA SER A 2 -9.78 -13.65 -23.30
C SER A 2 -9.42 -12.34 -22.57
N GLY A 3 -10.01 -12.10 -21.39
CA GLY A 3 -9.61 -10.99 -20.56
C GLY A 3 -8.14 -11.18 -20.21
N ALA A 4 -7.28 -10.27 -20.62
CA ALA A 4 -5.91 -10.24 -20.13
C ALA A 4 -6.00 -10.19 -18.60
N SER A 5 -5.39 -11.16 -17.91
CA SER A 5 -5.30 -11.11 -16.45
C SER A 5 -4.46 -9.89 -16.07
N THR A 6 -4.92 -9.12 -15.08
CA THR A 6 -4.16 -7.98 -14.58
C THR A 6 -2.77 -8.43 -14.13
N GLN A 7 -1.76 -7.62 -14.42
CA GLN A 7 -0.39 -7.77 -13.92
C GLN A 7 -0.04 -6.66 -12.91
N VAL A 8 -1.04 -5.98 -12.36
CA VAL A 8 -0.88 -5.09 -11.22
C VAL A 8 -0.91 -5.93 -9.93
N HIS A 9 0.06 -5.71 -9.05
CA HIS A 9 0.18 -6.42 -7.78
C HIS A 9 -0.11 -5.48 -6.61
N ALA A 10 -0.76 -5.96 -5.54
CA ALA A 10 -0.85 -5.21 -4.31
C ALA A 10 0.44 -5.36 -3.48
N VAL A 11 0.90 -4.26 -2.91
CA VAL A 11 2.06 -4.21 -2.00
C VAL A 11 1.63 -3.47 -0.72
N ILE A 12 1.49 -4.20 0.39
CA ILE A 12 1.16 -3.62 1.69
C ILE A 12 2.46 -3.33 2.43
N LEU A 13 2.69 -2.07 2.80
CA LEU A 13 3.85 -1.68 3.60
C LEU A 13 3.51 -1.86 5.08
N ALA A 14 4.12 -2.86 5.71
CA ALA A 14 3.87 -3.30 7.08
C ALA A 14 5.16 -3.44 7.91
N ALA A 15 6.26 -2.80 7.50
CA ALA A 15 7.56 -2.91 8.15
C ALA A 15 7.86 -1.79 9.16
N GLY A 16 6.93 -0.86 9.37
CA GLY A 16 7.10 0.25 10.30
C GLY A 16 7.17 -0.21 11.76
N SER A 17 8.07 0.39 12.55
CA SER A 17 8.28 0.02 13.96
C SER A 17 7.12 0.37 14.91
N GLY A 18 6.19 1.24 14.48
CA GLY A 18 5.10 1.71 15.34
C GLY A 18 5.59 2.37 16.64
N SER A 19 6.71 3.08 16.63
CA SER A 19 7.35 3.62 17.83
C SER A 19 6.45 4.56 18.65
N ARG A 20 5.65 5.39 17.97
CA ARG A 20 4.68 6.29 18.64
C ARG A 20 3.51 5.52 19.27
N PHE A 21 3.18 4.36 18.74
CA PHE A 21 2.15 3.47 19.26
C PHE A 21 2.63 2.64 20.47
N GLY A 22 3.93 2.49 20.64
CA GLY A 22 4.55 1.67 21.69
C GLY A 22 4.82 0.23 21.27
N GLY A 23 4.87 -0.05 19.95
CA GLY A 23 5.12 -1.37 19.40
C GLY A 23 3.85 -2.21 19.16
N GLY A 24 3.94 -3.23 18.30
CA GLY A 24 2.84 -4.16 18.01
C GLY A 24 1.62 -3.52 17.34
N LYS A 25 1.75 -2.33 16.73
CA LYS A 25 0.64 -1.55 16.16
C LYS A 25 -0.24 -2.37 15.23
N LEU A 26 0.36 -3.04 14.26
CA LEU A 26 -0.39 -3.74 13.20
C LEU A 26 -1.16 -4.96 13.70
N MET A 27 -0.76 -5.52 14.85
CA MET A 27 -1.45 -6.62 15.52
C MET A 27 -2.38 -6.16 16.64
N ALA A 28 -2.51 -4.84 16.87
CA ALA A 28 -3.46 -4.31 17.85
C ALA A 28 -4.90 -4.66 17.45
N ALA A 29 -5.75 -4.90 18.45
CA ALA A 29 -7.16 -5.21 18.22
C ALA A 29 -7.88 -4.02 17.56
N TRP A 30 -8.55 -4.29 16.44
CA TRP A 30 -9.34 -3.34 15.67
C TRP A 30 -10.59 -4.01 15.14
N ARG A 31 -11.78 -3.55 15.57
CA ARG A 31 -13.09 -4.00 15.06
C ARG A 31 -13.26 -5.54 14.96
N GLY A 32 -12.72 -6.28 15.92
CA GLY A 32 -12.84 -7.74 15.99
C GLY A 32 -11.71 -8.53 15.30
N GLY A 33 -10.71 -7.86 14.73
CA GLY A 33 -9.51 -8.45 14.13
C GLY A 33 -8.24 -7.71 14.53
N ALA A 34 -7.19 -7.86 13.76
CA ALA A 34 -5.97 -7.07 13.86
C ALA A 34 -6.07 -5.78 13.00
N LEU A 35 -5.36 -4.72 13.37
CA LEU A 35 -5.38 -3.46 12.63
C LEU A 35 -5.02 -3.65 11.15
N ILE A 36 -4.03 -4.49 10.84
CA ILE A 36 -3.59 -4.79 9.48
C ILE A 36 -4.68 -5.44 8.62
N ASP A 37 -5.70 -6.07 9.23
CA ASP A 37 -6.75 -6.76 8.49
C ASP A 37 -7.51 -5.84 7.55
N GLY A 38 -7.69 -4.56 7.90
CA GLY A 38 -8.33 -3.62 6.99
C GLY A 38 -7.53 -3.39 5.69
N ALA A 39 -6.21 -3.30 5.78
CA ALA A 39 -5.36 -3.20 4.58
C ALA A 39 -5.30 -4.53 3.80
N LEU A 40 -5.30 -5.67 4.49
CA LEU A 40 -5.37 -6.99 3.86
C LEU A 40 -6.69 -7.18 3.13
N ASP A 41 -7.83 -6.86 3.77
CA ASP A 41 -9.16 -6.95 3.18
C ASP A 41 -9.27 -6.09 1.92
N ALA A 42 -8.78 -4.85 1.99
CA ALA A 42 -8.72 -3.95 0.84
C ALA A 42 -7.86 -4.55 -0.30
N ALA A 43 -6.65 -5.05 0.01
CA ALA A 43 -5.76 -5.60 -0.99
C ALA A 43 -6.33 -6.87 -1.67
N PHE A 44 -6.97 -7.76 -0.90
CA PHE A 44 -7.61 -8.96 -1.46
C PHE A 44 -8.91 -8.67 -2.21
N ALA A 45 -9.59 -7.57 -1.92
CA ALA A 45 -10.77 -7.11 -2.67
C ALA A 45 -10.40 -6.38 -3.97
N ALA A 46 -9.16 -5.92 -4.12
CA ALA A 46 -8.69 -5.22 -5.31
C ALA A 46 -8.52 -6.21 -6.49
N PRO A 47 -8.74 -5.76 -7.75
CA PRO A 47 -8.50 -6.58 -8.94
C PRO A 47 -7.00 -6.65 -9.25
N VAL A 48 -6.24 -7.36 -8.43
CA VAL A 48 -4.78 -7.50 -8.51
C VAL A 48 -4.37 -8.96 -8.72
N ALA A 49 -3.19 -9.17 -9.31
CA ALA A 49 -2.68 -10.51 -9.61
C ALA A 49 -2.27 -11.28 -8.34
N ALA A 50 -1.71 -10.58 -7.34
CA ALA A 50 -1.35 -11.15 -6.04
C ALA A 50 -1.15 -10.04 -5.00
N VAL A 51 -1.17 -10.43 -3.71
CA VAL A 51 -0.95 -9.54 -2.57
C VAL A 51 0.41 -9.88 -1.95
N HIS A 52 1.26 -8.86 -1.82
CA HIS A 52 2.57 -8.92 -1.17
C HIS A 52 2.53 -8.07 0.09
N VAL A 53 3.06 -8.57 1.21
CA VAL A 53 3.15 -7.82 2.46
C VAL A 53 4.62 -7.66 2.83
N VAL A 54 5.06 -6.42 2.87
CA VAL A 54 6.43 -6.07 3.26
C VAL A 54 6.47 -5.95 4.78
N VAL A 55 7.20 -6.86 5.41
CA VAL A 55 7.28 -6.96 6.88
C VAL A 55 8.67 -6.54 7.39
N GLY A 56 8.70 -6.02 8.61
CA GLY A 56 9.91 -5.74 9.37
C GLY A 56 10.26 -6.91 10.31
N ALA A 57 10.70 -6.56 11.53
CA ALA A 57 11.17 -7.51 12.53
C ALA A 57 10.05 -8.25 13.30
N ASP A 58 8.77 -7.86 13.12
CA ASP A 58 7.66 -8.47 13.88
C ASP A 58 7.18 -9.77 13.19
N PRO A 59 7.48 -10.95 13.76
CA PRO A 59 7.10 -12.22 13.16
C PRO A 59 5.58 -12.48 13.22
N ALA A 60 4.85 -11.83 14.12
CA ALA A 60 3.41 -11.99 14.24
C ALA A 60 2.70 -11.41 13.01
N VAL A 61 3.15 -10.24 12.49
CA VAL A 61 2.62 -9.64 11.27
C VAL A 61 2.87 -10.55 10.08
N ALA A 62 4.07 -11.13 9.95
CA ALA A 62 4.41 -12.03 8.87
C ALA A 62 3.53 -13.29 8.89
N ALA A 63 3.41 -13.95 10.06
CA ALA A 63 2.59 -15.14 10.24
C ALA A 63 1.11 -14.87 9.95
N HIS A 64 0.58 -13.76 10.44
CA HIS A 64 -0.81 -13.36 10.24
C HIS A 64 -1.11 -13.11 8.75
N ALA A 65 -0.28 -12.33 8.07
CA ALA A 65 -0.45 -12.04 6.65
C ALA A 65 -0.30 -13.31 5.78
N ALA A 66 0.65 -14.19 6.09
CA ALA A 66 0.82 -15.47 5.40
C ALA A 66 -0.40 -16.39 5.56
N ALA A 67 -0.98 -16.46 6.78
CA ALA A 67 -2.20 -17.23 7.03
C ALA A 67 -3.41 -16.71 6.22
N ARG A 68 -3.41 -15.42 5.84
CA ARG A 68 -4.40 -14.80 4.97
C ARG A 68 -4.12 -15.03 3.46
N GLY A 69 -3.02 -15.69 3.11
CA GLY A 69 -2.64 -15.99 1.73
C GLY A 69 -1.75 -14.95 1.04
N ALA A 70 -1.22 -13.98 1.79
CA ALA A 70 -0.29 -13.00 1.25
C ALA A 70 1.13 -13.59 1.06
N ARG A 71 1.86 -13.08 0.06
CA ARG A 71 3.28 -13.34 -0.13
C ARG A 71 4.09 -12.42 0.76
N ILE A 72 4.94 -13.00 1.60
CA ILE A 72 5.73 -12.23 2.56
C ILE A 72 7.03 -11.76 1.92
N VAL A 73 7.34 -10.48 2.12
CA VAL A 73 8.58 -9.83 1.67
C VAL A 73 9.28 -9.24 2.89
N GLU A 74 10.47 -9.73 3.20
CA GLU A 74 11.26 -9.21 4.33
C GLU A 74 12.03 -7.95 3.91
N ALA A 75 11.77 -6.83 4.59
CA ALA A 75 12.57 -5.61 4.44
C ALA A 75 13.68 -5.58 5.48
N ARG A 76 14.89 -6.04 5.10
CA ARG A 76 16.06 -6.08 6.01
C ARG A 76 16.47 -4.71 6.52
N ASP A 77 16.31 -3.68 5.69
CA ASP A 77 16.68 -2.29 6.00
C ASP A 77 15.48 -1.41 6.39
N HIS A 78 14.41 -2.03 6.94
CA HIS A 78 13.17 -1.32 7.32
C HIS A 78 13.40 -0.13 8.26
N ALA A 79 14.46 -0.17 9.08
CA ALA A 79 14.85 0.95 9.94
C ALA A 79 15.29 2.22 9.16
N SER A 80 15.60 2.07 7.86
CA SER A 80 15.99 3.18 6.97
C SER A 80 14.80 3.93 6.37
N GLY A 81 13.58 3.71 6.87
CA GLY A 81 12.38 4.46 6.52
C GLY A 81 11.47 3.82 5.49
N LEU A 82 10.38 4.53 5.16
CA LEU A 82 9.31 4.04 4.28
C LEU A 82 9.82 3.69 2.87
N SER A 83 10.82 4.42 2.36
CA SER A 83 11.40 4.15 1.03
C SER A 83 12.08 2.78 0.96
N ALA A 84 12.71 2.31 2.04
CA ALA A 84 13.34 0.98 2.07
C ALA A 84 12.30 -0.13 1.94
N SER A 85 11.19 -0.02 2.66
CA SER A 85 10.06 -0.96 2.57
C SER A 85 9.43 -0.96 1.19
N LEU A 86 9.21 0.22 0.59
CA LEU A 86 8.66 0.33 -0.76
C LEU A 86 9.60 -0.32 -1.79
N LYS A 87 10.92 -0.06 -1.73
CA LYS A 87 11.90 -0.70 -2.61
C LYS A 87 11.87 -2.22 -2.51
N ALA A 88 11.86 -2.75 -1.28
CA ALA A 88 11.80 -4.19 -1.06
C ALA A 88 10.53 -4.79 -1.68
N GLY A 89 9.38 -4.15 -1.49
CA GLY A 89 8.11 -4.58 -2.06
C GLY A 89 8.13 -4.60 -3.59
N ILE A 90 8.61 -3.51 -4.21
CA ILE A 90 8.69 -3.41 -5.67
C ILE A 90 9.70 -4.41 -6.26
N ALA A 91 10.86 -4.59 -5.61
CA ALA A 91 11.88 -5.53 -6.07
C ALA A 91 11.45 -7.00 -5.99
N ALA A 92 10.45 -7.32 -5.16
CA ALA A 92 9.88 -8.66 -5.02
C ALA A 92 8.79 -8.97 -6.07
N LEU A 93 8.36 -8.01 -6.86
CA LEU A 93 7.36 -8.22 -7.90
C LEU A 93 7.95 -9.03 -9.07
N PRO A 94 7.12 -9.83 -9.76
CA PRO A 94 7.57 -10.56 -10.94
C PRO A 94 7.98 -9.59 -12.07
N PRO A 95 8.88 -10.02 -12.98
CA PRO A 95 9.41 -9.16 -14.06
C PRO A 95 8.34 -8.64 -15.03
N ASP A 96 7.22 -9.34 -15.14
CA ASP A 96 6.08 -9.00 -15.99
C ASP A 96 5.03 -8.13 -15.29
N ALA A 97 5.28 -7.73 -14.04
CA ALA A 97 4.40 -6.81 -13.33
C ALA A 97 4.30 -5.47 -14.07
N THR A 98 3.08 -5.04 -14.39
CA THR A 98 2.81 -3.77 -15.08
C THR A 98 2.61 -2.60 -14.12
N GLY A 99 2.37 -2.90 -12.83
CA GLY A 99 2.20 -1.88 -11.79
C GLY A 99 2.07 -2.45 -10.39
N ALA A 100 2.02 -1.55 -9.43
CA ALA A 100 1.82 -1.85 -8.02
C ALA A 100 0.73 -0.96 -7.41
N LEU A 101 -0.22 -1.57 -6.70
CA LEU A 101 -1.15 -0.89 -5.80
C LEU A 101 -0.54 -0.91 -4.39
N VAL A 102 -0.03 0.23 -3.94
CA VAL A 102 0.71 0.36 -2.67
C VAL A 102 -0.23 0.80 -1.56
N LEU A 103 -0.45 -0.07 -0.57
CA LEU A 103 -1.26 0.18 0.61
C LEU A 103 -0.36 0.36 1.85
N LEU A 104 -0.88 1.05 2.86
CA LEU A 104 -0.23 1.16 4.16
C LEU A 104 -0.94 0.23 5.16
N GLY A 105 -0.17 -0.58 5.90
CA GLY A 105 -0.72 -1.58 6.83
C GLY A 105 -1.49 -0.98 8.01
N ASP A 106 -1.28 0.29 8.31
CA ASP A 106 -1.92 1.06 9.38
C ASP A 106 -3.11 1.91 8.92
N MET A 107 -3.57 1.73 7.69
CA MET A 107 -4.76 2.39 7.14
C MET A 107 -5.95 1.41 7.02
N PRO A 108 -6.66 1.13 8.12
CA PRO A 108 -7.66 0.06 8.15
C PRO A 108 -9.00 0.43 7.50
N ARG A 109 -9.18 1.68 7.08
CA ARG A 109 -10.45 2.23 6.57
C ARG A 109 -10.46 2.49 5.07
N THR A 110 -9.49 1.95 4.32
CA THR A 110 -9.43 2.16 2.86
C THR A 110 -10.74 1.72 2.19
N PRO A 111 -11.49 2.65 1.56
CA PRO A 111 -12.73 2.30 0.87
C PRO A 111 -12.45 1.40 -0.33
N HIS A 112 -13.11 0.25 -0.43
CA HIS A 112 -12.92 -0.68 -1.55
C HIS A 112 -13.31 -0.08 -2.90
N ALA A 113 -14.21 0.91 -2.91
CA ALA A 113 -14.67 1.57 -4.13
C ALA A 113 -13.57 2.28 -4.93
N VAL A 114 -12.46 2.69 -4.29
CA VAL A 114 -11.34 3.34 -5.00
C VAL A 114 -10.39 2.35 -5.68
N LEU A 115 -10.37 1.07 -5.25
CA LEU A 115 -9.35 0.11 -5.63
C LEU A 115 -9.41 -0.26 -7.12
N GLY A 116 -10.59 -0.60 -7.62
CA GLY A 116 -10.81 -0.91 -9.04
C GLY A 116 -10.42 0.25 -9.96
N PRO A 117 -10.93 1.49 -9.73
CA PRO A 117 -10.53 2.66 -10.51
C PRO A 117 -9.03 2.96 -10.49
N LEU A 118 -8.33 2.77 -9.36
CA LEU A 118 -6.89 2.95 -9.26
C LEU A 118 -6.12 1.95 -10.15
N VAL A 119 -6.48 0.67 -10.08
CA VAL A 119 -5.87 -0.38 -10.90
C VAL A 119 -6.17 -0.13 -12.37
N ALA A 120 -7.41 0.18 -12.72
CA ALA A 120 -7.83 0.47 -14.09
C ALA A 120 -7.07 1.66 -14.71
N ALA A 121 -6.74 2.69 -13.92
CA ALA A 121 -5.93 3.80 -14.40
C ALA A 121 -4.54 3.34 -14.85
N ILE A 122 -3.89 2.44 -14.10
CA ILE A 122 -2.58 1.88 -14.48
C ILE A 122 -2.70 1.02 -15.74
N GLU A 123 -3.72 0.18 -15.82
CA GLU A 123 -3.98 -0.66 -17.01
C GLU A 123 -4.28 0.19 -18.25
N ALA A 124 -4.86 1.38 -18.07
CA ALA A 124 -5.07 2.37 -19.13
C ALA A 124 -3.81 3.17 -19.50
N GLY A 125 -2.66 2.92 -18.84
CA GLY A 125 -1.37 3.53 -19.16
C GLY A 125 -1.01 4.76 -18.33
N ALA A 126 -1.75 5.09 -17.25
CA ALA A 126 -1.36 6.16 -16.35
C ALA A 126 -0.02 5.84 -15.66
N ALA A 127 0.80 6.87 -15.44
CA ALA A 127 2.04 6.72 -14.67
C ALA A 127 1.77 6.42 -13.19
N ALA A 128 0.77 7.10 -12.62
CA ALA A 128 0.29 6.83 -11.28
C ALA A 128 -1.16 7.30 -11.11
N ALA A 129 -1.84 6.75 -10.09
CA ALA A 129 -3.17 7.17 -9.67
C ALA A 129 -3.26 7.16 -8.14
N VAL A 130 -3.97 8.13 -7.57
CA VAL A 130 -4.22 8.24 -6.12
C VAL A 130 -5.66 8.64 -5.84
N PRO A 131 -6.24 8.22 -4.70
CA PRO A 131 -7.54 8.71 -4.30
C PRO A 131 -7.45 10.15 -3.82
N VAL A 132 -8.51 10.92 -4.03
CA VAL A 132 -8.65 12.29 -3.53
C VAL A 132 -9.96 12.42 -2.75
N PHE A 133 -9.89 12.97 -1.55
CA PHE A 133 -11.04 13.33 -0.73
C PHE A 133 -10.93 14.79 -0.27
N GLU A 134 -11.93 15.61 -0.58
CA GLU A 134 -11.94 17.04 -0.26
C GLU A 134 -10.66 17.79 -0.67
N GLY A 135 -10.14 17.49 -1.86
CA GLY A 135 -8.93 18.10 -2.42
C GLY A 135 -7.60 17.59 -1.81
N ARG A 136 -7.65 16.64 -0.88
CA ARG A 136 -6.46 16.03 -0.25
C ARG A 136 -6.15 14.68 -0.90
N LEU A 137 -4.89 14.49 -1.29
CA LEU A 137 -4.42 13.22 -1.82
C LEU A 137 -4.32 12.19 -0.70
N GLY A 138 -4.85 10.98 -0.94
CA GLY A 138 -4.88 9.88 0.03
C GLY A 138 -4.11 8.64 -0.44
N ASN A 139 -4.34 7.54 0.25
CA ASN A 139 -3.86 6.20 -0.07
C ASN A 139 -5.05 5.26 -0.34
N PRO A 140 -4.81 4.14 -1.06
CA PRO A 140 -3.55 3.64 -1.61
C PRO A 140 -3.10 4.38 -2.88
N ALA A 141 -1.81 4.26 -3.25
CA ALA A 141 -1.28 4.79 -4.50
C ALA A 141 -1.08 3.65 -5.50
N ALA A 142 -1.60 3.80 -6.72
CA ALA A 142 -1.28 2.91 -7.82
C ALA A 142 -0.14 3.51 -8.65
N LEU A 143 0.88 2.71 -8.94
CA LEU A 143 2.12 3.10 -9.59
C LEU A 143 2.41 2.18 -10.76
N SER A 144 2.67 2.71 -11.96
CA SER A 144 3.07 1.90 -13.11
C SER A 144 4.51 1.40 -12.98
N ALA A 145 4.83 0.31 -13.66
CA ALA A 145 6.19 -0.24 -13.70
C ALA A 145 7.22 0.76 -14.24
N ALA A 146 6.82 1.74 -15.05
CA ALA A 146 7.69 2.82 -15.51
C ALA A 146 8.30 3.66 -14.37
N LEU A 147 7.66 3.66 -13.18
CA LEU A 147 8.18 4.35 -12.00
C LEU A 147 9.11 3.48 -11.14
N PHE A 148 9.19 2.17 -11.33
CA PHE A 148 9.99 1.26 -10.52
C PHE A 148 11.49 1.64 -10.46
N PRO A 149 12.15 2.05 -11.57
CA PRO A 149 13.54 2.52 -11.50
C PRO A 149 13.70 3.78 -10.64
N LYS A 150 12.72 4.70 -10.67
CA LYS A 150 12.74 5.90 -9.83
C LYS A 150 12.52 5.55 -8.35
N ILE A 151 11.65 4.57 -8.07
CA ILE A 151 11.45 4.04 -6.71
C ILE A 151 12.73 3.43 -6.16
N ALA A 152 13.46 2.64 -6.96
CA ALA A 152 14.74 2.05 -6.57
C ALA A 152 15.79 3.11 -6.17
N ALA A 153 15.72 4.31 -6.74
CA ALA A 153 16.62 5.43 -6.42
C ALA A 153 16.18 6.30 -5.22
N LEU A 154 14.98 6.08 -4.64
CA LEU A 154 14.48 6.86 -3.50
C LEU A 154 15.40 6.70 -2.27
N GLN A 155 15.44 7.74 -1.42
CA GLN A 155 16.16 7.72 -0.14
C GLN A 155 15.30 8.36 0.95
N GLY A 156 15.46 7.89 2.20
CA GLY A 156 14.80 8.42 3.39
C GLY A 156 13.31 8.10 3.51
N ASP A 157 12.56 8.90 4.26
CA ASP A 157 11.18 8.61 4.68
C ASP A 157 10.09 9.11 3.72
N ARG A 158 10.47 9.68 2.57
CA ARG A 158 9.50 10.36 1.69
C ARG A 158 8.59 9.40 0.90
N GLY A 159 8.92 8.11 0.84
CA GLY A 159 8.12 7.11 0.10
C GLY A 159 7.86 7.50 -1.36
N ALA A 160 6.73 7.04 -1.90
CA ALA A 160 6.31 7.37 -3.27
C ALA A 160 5.84 8.83 -3.44
N ARG A 161 5.55 9.56 -2.36
CA ARG A 161 4.93 10.90 -2.41
C ARG A 161 5.71 11.90 -3.28
N VAL A 162 7.05 11.88 -3.17
CA VAL A 162 7.91 12.76 -3.97
C VAL A 162 7.75 12.50 -5.47
N LEU A 163 7.58 11.24 -5.86
CA LEU A 163 7.35 10.88 -7.26
C LEU A 163 5.99 11.36 -7.75
N LEU A 164 4.97 11.24 -6.89
CA LEU A 164 3.60 11.67 -7.20
C LEU A 164 3.53 13.20 -7.38
N GLU A 165 4.17 13.96 -6.50
CA GLU A 165 4.26 15.43 -6.59
C GLU A 165 4.93 15.89 -7.90
N GLY A 166 5.89 15.13 -8.40
CA GLY A 166 6.59 15.41 -9.66
C GLY A 166 5.80 15.09 -10.93
N LEU A 167 4.65 14.41 -10.85
CA LEU A 167 3.84 14.04 -12.01
C LEU A 167 2.89 15.16 -12.47
N GLY A 168 2.55 16.11 -11.59
CA GLY A 168 1.62 17.19 -11.93
C GLY A 168 0.30 16.66 -12.51
N GLU A 169 -0.07 17.16 -13.70
CA GLU A 169 -1.30 16.78 -14.41
C GLU A 169 -1.32 15.32 -14.92
N ALA A 170 -0.16 14.66 -14.98
CA ALA A 170 -0.09 13.24 -15.35
C ALA A 170 -0.49 12.29 -14.21
N LEU A 171 -0.73 12.81 -13.00
CA LEU A 171 -1.27 12.03 -11.89
C LEU A 171 -2.78 11.90 -12.03
N VAL A 172 -3.28 10.67 -12.12
CA VAL A 172 -4.73 10.42 -12.15
C VAL A 172 -5.31 10.52 -10.74
N LEU A 173 -6.34 11.36 -10.58
CA LEU A 173 -7.05 11.54 -9.32
C LEU A 173 -8.36 10.75 -9.34
N VAL A 174 -8.54 9.84 -8.38
CA VAL A 174 -9.74 9.02 -8.22
C VAL A 174 -10.55 9.59 -7.04
N PRO A 175 -11.78 10.09 -7.25
CA PRO A 175 -12.62 10.58 -6.16
C PRO A 175 -12.88 9.47 -5.13
N ALA A 176 -12.63 9.76 -3.85
CA ALA A 176 -12.92 8.84 -2.75
C ALA A 176 -14.28 9.16 -2.13
N PRO A 177 -15.07 8.15 -1.71
CA PRO A 177 -16.39 8.35 -1.12
C PRO A 177 -16.35 8.92 0.30
N ASP A 178 -15.24 8.72 1.02
CA ASP A 178 -15.06 9.15 2.40
C ASP A 178 -13.59 9.39 2.77
N ALA A 179 -13.36 9.86 3.99
CA ALA A 179 -12.03 10.19 4.51
C ALA A 179 -11.18 8.95 4.87
N GLY A 180 -11.64 7.74 4.67
CA GLY A 180 -10.87 6.51 4.97
C GLY A 180 -9.54 6.44 4.22
N VAL A 181 -9.45 7.07 3.04
CA VAL A 181 -8.21 7.21 2.27
C VAL A 181 -7.16 8.13 2.91
N LEU A 182 -7.54 8.85 3.95
CA LEU A 182 -6.70 9.78 4.72
C LEU A 182 -6.49 9.32 6.17
N PHE A 183 -7.14 8.22 6.56
CA PHE A 183 -7.14 7.76 7.95
C PHE A 183 -6.06 6.71 8.18
N ASP A 184 -5.07 7.05 8.98
CA ASP A 184 -4.05 6.16 9.51
C ASP A 184 -4.11 6.13 11.04
N VAL A 185 -3.71 5.02 11.62
CA VAL A 185 -3.61 4.83 13.07
C VAL A 185 -2.16 5.07 13.48
N ASP A 186 -1.87 6.17 14.13
CA ASP A 186 -0.51 6.51 14.61
C ASP A 186 -0.34 6.24 16.11
N ARG A 187 -1.42 6.39 16.89
CA ARG A 187 -1.42 6.26 18.34
C ARG A 187 -2.52 5.31 18.82
N ARG A 188 -2.43 4.84 20.07
CA ARG A 188 -3.45 3.95 20.64
C ARG A 188 -4.85 4.57 20.69
N GLU A 189 -4.92 5.88 20.93
CA GLU A 189 -6.18 6.64 20.96
C GLU A 189 -6.90 6.67 19.61
N ASP A 190 -6.18 6.50 18.50
CA ASP A 190 -6.77 6.44 17.16
C ASP A 190 -7.57 5.14 16.93
N LEU A 191 -7.36 4.12 17.77
CA LEU A 191 -8.12 2.86 17.69
C LEU A 191 -9.60 3.03 18.07
N ASP A 192 -9.94 4.07 18.81
CA ASP A 192 -11.30 4.32 19.30
C ASP A 192 -12.11 5.21 18.32
N LEU A 193 -11.49 5.68 17.22
CA LEU A 193 -12.10 6.48 16.17
C LEU A 193 -12.71 5.58 15.07
#